data_a7e2e6f5c0815f29953455e3e9b8aaee
#
_entry.id   a7e2e6f5c0815f29953455e3e9b8aaee
#
_cell.length_a   1.000
_cell.length_b   1.000
_cell.length_c   1.000
_cell.angle_alpha   90.00
_cell.angle_beta   90.00
_cell.angle_gamma   90.00
#
_symmetry.space_group_name_H-M   'P 1'
#
loop_
_entity.id
_entity.type
_entity.pdbx_description
1 polymer ?
#
loop_
_entity_poly.entity_id
_entity_poly.type
_entity_poly.pdbx_seq_one_letter_code
_entity_poly.pdbx_strand_id
1 'polypeptide(L)'
;LRRQRQMCIRDRHKTSKDLPAQVGVLLAVSGENTDEIAHDVAVHIAAMSPKYLDSESIPADQIETEKRVARETAIAEGKPEKILDKIVEGRLKGFFKENTLLDQDFAKDSKKSVAQVLSEAGATATAFARFRVGA
;
A
#
# COMPACT_ATOMS: atom_id res chain seq x y z
N LEU A 1 24.20 15.73 -15.15
CA LEU A 1 23.44 14.57 -14.65
C LEU A 1 23.30 14.67 -13.12
N ARG A 2 22.21 15.28 -12.65
CA ARG A 2 21.87 15.24 -11.22
C ARG A 2 21.53 13.79 -10.87
N ARG A 3 22.39 13.15 -10.11
CA ARG A 3 22.07 11.86 -9.49
C ARG A 3 20.85 12.08 -8.61
N GLN A 4 19.74 11.44 -8.94
CA GLN A 4 18.60 11.34 -8.03
C GLN A 4 19.10 10.65 -6.77
N ARG A 5 19.08 11.35 -5.64
CA ARG A 5 19.40 10.75 -4.35
C ARG A 5 18.27 9.81 -4.00
N GLN A 6 18.53 8.52 -4.04
CA GLN A 6 17.67 7.53 -3.43
C GLN A 6 17.95 7.53 -1.93
N MET A 7 16.94 7.84 -1.14
CA MET A 7 17.01 7.74 0.30
C MET A 7 16.32 6.46 0.74
N CYS A 8 17.02 5.67 1.56
CA CYS A 8 16.48 4.51 2.21
C CYS A 8 16.17 4.86 3.66
N ILE A 9 14.90 4.89 4.05
CA ILE A 9 14.49 5.13 5.42
C ILE A 9 14.24 3.82 6.12
N ARG A 10 14.86 3.68 7.28
CA ARG A 10 14.72 2.56 8.19
C ARG A 10 13.94 3.03 9.41
N ASP A 11 12.70 2.61 9.53
CA ASP A 11 11.87 2.94 10.68
C ASP A 11 11.59 1.71 11.55
N ARG A 12 11.49 1.94 12.86
CA ARG A 12 11.21 0.92 13.86
C ARG A 12 9.97 1.32 14.66
N HIS A 13 8.94 0.52 14.55
CA HIS A 13 7.69 0.77 15.27
C HIS A 13 7.59 -0.12 16.52
N LYS A 14 7.26 0.50 17.65
CA LYS A 14 7.02 -0.18 18.93
C LYS A 14 5.54 -0.20 19.25
N THR A 15 5.06 -1.34 19.72
CA THR A 15 3.68 -1.48 20.22
C THR A 15 3.49 -0.96 21.64
N SER A 16 4.56 -0.88 22.41
CA SER A 16 4.59 -0.33 23.78
C SER A 16 5.95 0.28 24.07
N LYS A 17 5.99 1.26 24.99
CA LYS A 17 7.24 1.90 25.40
C LYS A 17 8.27 0.94 26.01
N ASP A 18 7.79 -0.12 26.65
CA ASP A 18 8.63 -1.06 27.39
C ASP A 18 9.01 -2.31 26.59
N LEU A 19 8.52 -2.44 25.36
CA LEU A 19 8.83 -3.57 24.50
C LEU A 19 9.80 -3.16 23.37
N PRO A 20 10.66 -4.10 22.92
CA PRO A 20 11.48 -3.86 21.74
C PRO A 20 10.61 -3.64 20.50
N ALA A 21 11.14 -2.94 19.51
CA ALA A 21 10.46 -2.70 18.26
C ALA A 21 10.14 -4.02 17.55
N GLN A 22 8.87 -4.25 17.22
CA GLN A 22 8.39 -5.47 16.59
C GLN A 22 8.22 -5.34 15.08
N VAL A 23 8.07 -4.12 14.58
CA VAL A 23 7.87 -3.85 13.16
C VAL A 23 9.01 -2.97 12.64
N GLY A 24 9.64 -3.41 11.56
CA GLY A 24 10.65 -2.66 10.83
C GLY A 24 10.17 -2.38 9.41
N VAL A 25 10.39 -1.17 8.93
CA VAL A 25 10.06 -0.74 7.56
C VAL A 25 11.30 -0.17 6.89
N LEU A 26 11.54 -0.60 5.67
CA LEU A 26 12.51 -0.02 4.75
C LEU A 26 11.74 0.59 3.59
N LEU A 27 11.97 1.86 3.31
CA LEU A 27 11.33 2.58 2.21
C LEU A 27 12.40 3.29 1.38
N ALA A 28 12.39 3.06 0.09
CA ALA A 28 13.22 3.78 -0.87
C ALA A 28 12.39 4.85 -1.57
N VAL A 29 12.82 6.10 -1.44
CA VAL A 29 12.15 7.27 -2.03
C VAL A 29 13.16 8.08 -2.82
N SER A 30 12.76 8.53 -3.99
CA SER A 30 13.53 9.48 -4.81
C SER A 30 12.88 10.86 -4.77
N GLY A 31 13.70 11.91 -4.76
CA GLY A 31 13.26 13.30 -4.72
C GLY A 31 14.16 14.18 -3.85
N GLU A 32 13.86 15.47 -3.80
CA GLU A 32 14.56 16.44 -2.97
C GLU A 32 13.71 16.76 -1.73
N ASN A 33 14.35 16.92 -0.55
CA ASN A 33 13.68 17.26 0.72
C ASN A 33 12.52 16.31 1.10
N THR A 34 12.72 15.01 0.90
CA THR A 34 11.69 13.98 1.10
C THR A 34 11.75 13.28 2.45
N ASP A 35 12.61 13.73 3.39
CA ASP A 35 12.84 13.07 4.67
C ASP A 35 11.58 12.94 5.51
N GLU A 36 10.84 14.05 5.66
CA GLU A 36 9.62 14.09 6.47
C GLU A 36 8.52 13.23 5.87
N ILE A 37 8.27 13.38 4.57
CA ILE A 37 7.23 12.60 3.89
C ILE A 37 7.58 11.11 3.84
N ALA A 38 8.85 10.78 3.67
CA ALA A 38 9.30 9.40 3.67
C ALA A 38 9.13 8.75 5.05
N HIS A 39 9.41 9.49 6.12
CA HIS A 39 9.13 9.03 7.49
C HIS A 39 7.62 8.80 7.71
N ASP A 40 6.78 9.73 7.30
CA ASP A 40 5.33 9.62 7.42
C ASP A 40 4.76 8.43 6.63
N VAL A 41 5.28 8.19 5.42
CA VAL A 41 4.90 7.02 4.62
C VAL A 41 5.40 5.72 5.25
N ALA A 42 6.60 5.70 5.83
CA ALA A 42 7.11 4.53 6.55
C ALA A 42 6.24 4.17 7.76
N VAL A 43 5.79 5.16 8.52
CA VAL A 43 4.83 4.97 9.61
C VAL A 43 3.50 4.42 9.09
N HIS A 44 3.01 4.94 7.98
CA HIS A 44 1.81 4.41 7.30
C HIS A 44 1.97 2.94 6.91
N ILE A 45 3.11 2.56 6.32
CA ILE A 45 3.42 1.17 5.97
C ILE A 45 3.41 0.28 7.22
N ALA A 46 3.99 0.73 8.33
CA ALA A 46 4.00 -0.01 9.58
C ALA A 46 2.59 -0.26 10.12
N ALA A 47 1.71 0.74 10.03
CA ALA A 47 0.34 0.67 10.53
C ALA A 47 -0.62 -0.11 9.63
N MET A 48 -0.59 0.16 8.32
CA MET A 48 -1.59 -0.35 7.36
C MET A 48 -1.18 -1.64 6.64
N SER A 49 0.08 -2.05 6.74
CA SER A 49 0.59 -3.32 6.19
C SER A 49 0.28 -3.54 4.70
N PRO A 50 0.60 -2.60 3.80
CA PRO A 50 0.41 -2.82 2.38
C PRO A 50 1.27 -3.98 1.90
N LYS A 51 0.78 -4.77 0.95
CA LYS A 51 1.50 -5.93 0.39
C LYS A 51 2.29 -5.58 -0.86
N TYR A 52 1.82 -4.60 -1.62
CA TYR A 52 2.40 -4.21 -2.91
C TYR A 52 2.58 -2.70 -2.97
N LEU A 53 3.52 -2.23 -3.77
CA LEU A 53 3.77 -0.81 -3.98
C LEU A 53 2.64 -0.16 -4.78
N ASP A 54 2.28 -0.77 -5.90
CA ASP A 54 1.24 -0.32 -6.82
C ASP A 54 0.48 -1.51 -7.42
N SER A 55 -0.55 -1.22 -8.20
CA SER A 55 -1.36 -2.24 -8.86
C SER A 55 -0.57 -3.04 -9.91
N GLU A 56 0.46 -2.46 -10.50
CA GLU A 56 1.31 -3.14 -11.48
C GLU A 56 2.25 -4.18 -10.84
N SER A 57 2.57 -4.00 -9.55
CA SER A 57 3.39 -4.93 -8.78
C SER A 57 2.65 -6.21 -8.39
N ILE A 58 1.33 -6.25 -8.52
CA ILE A 58 0.53 -7.42 -8.17
C ILE A 58 0.65 -8.48 -9.29
N PRO A 59 1.00 -9.74 -8.95
CA PRO A 59 1.03 -10.82 -9.92
C PRO A 59 -0.32 -11.01 -10.62
N ALA A 60 -0.31 -11.24 -11.93
CA ALA A 60 -1.52 -11.44 -12.72
C ALA A 60 -2.37 -12.62 -12.19
N ASP A 61 -1.74 -13.68 -11.72
CA ASP A 61 -2.39 -14.83 -11.11
C ASP A 61 -3.26 -14.47 -9.91
N GLN A 62 -2.77 -13.54 -9.07
CA GLN A 62 -3.54 -13.05 -7.92
C GLN A 62 -4.74 -12.22 -8.35
N ILE A 63 -4.57 -11.36 -9.34
CA ILE A 63 -5.67 -10.56 -9.88
C ILE A 63 -6.75 -11.47 -10.46
N GLU A 64 -6.38 -12.49 -11.22
CA GLU A 64 -7.34 -13.47 -11.78
C GLU A 64 -8.03 -14.29 -10.69
N THR A 65 -7.28 -14.69 -9.66
CA THR A 65 -7.84 -15.40 -8.50
C THR A 65 -8.88 -14.54 -7.79
N GLU A 66 -8.58 -13.28 -7.54
CA GLU A 66 -9.52 -12.33 -6.90
C GLU A 66 -10.75 -12.09 -7.77
N LYS A 67 -10.58 -11.97 -9.10
CA LYS A 67 -11.72 -11.87 -10.05
C LYS A 67 -12.62 -13.09 -9.95
N ARG A 68 -12.04 -14.28 -9.95
CA ARG A 68 -12.79 -15.53 -9.85
C ARG A 68 -13.55 -15.61 -8.53
N VAL A 69 -12.87 -15.37 -7.41
CA VAL A 69 -13.49 -15.40 -6.07
C VAL A 69 -14.61 -14.37 -5.97
N ALA A 70 -14.39 -13.16 -6.46
CA ALA A 70 -15.40 -12.12 -6.47
C ALA A 70 -16.64 -12.52 -7.29
N ARG A 71 -16.42 -13.14 -8.45
CA ARG A 71 -17.49 -13.62 -9.32
C ARG A 71 -18.28 -14.78 -8.69
N GLU A 72 -17.58 -15.79 -8.17
CA GLU A 72 -18.19 -16.93 -7.49
C GLU A 72 -19.00 -16.48 -6.26
N THR A 73 -18.47 -15.57 -5.48
CA THR A 73 -19.17 -15.00 -4.33
C THR A 73 -20.42 -14.23 -4.75
N ALA A 74 -20.36 -13.42 -5.78
CA ALA A 74 -21.50 -12.67 -6.29
C ALA A 74 -22.60 -13.60 -6.84
N ILE A 75 -22.23 -14.69 -7.50
CA ILE A 75 -23.17 -15.73 -7.96
C ILE A 75 -23.82 -16.42 -6.77
N ALA A 76 -23.04 -16.79 -5.74
CA ALA A 76 -23.57 -17.40 -4.52
C ALA A 76 -24.54 -16.49 -3.75
N GLU A 77 -24.32 -15.17 -3.82
CA GLU A 77 -25.22 -14.15 -3.25
C GLU A 77 -26.50 -13.93 -4.08
N GLY A 78 -26.63 -14.60 -5.22
CA GLY A 78 -27.78 -14.48 -6.11
C GLY A 78 -27.84 -13.18 -6.92
N LYS A 79 -26.69 -12.57 -7.17
CA LYS A 79 -26.62 -11.33 -7.97
C LYS A 79 -26.92 -11.61 -9.45
N PRO A 80 -27.64 -10.68 -10.16
CA PRO A 80 -27.91 -10.82 -11.58
C PRO A 80 -26.63 -10.83 -12.42
N GLU A 81 -26.58 -11.67 -13.43
CA GLU A 81 -25.44 -11.78 -14.33
C GLU A 81 -25.04 -10.47 -15.01
N LYS A 82 -26.02 -9.61 -15.28
CA LYS A 82 -25.82 -8.29 -15.90
C LYS A 82 -24.96 -7.32 -15.08
N ILE A 83 -24.89 -7.51 -13.76
CA ILE A 83 -24.14 -6.63 -12.85
C ILE A 83 -22.89 -7.31 -12.28
N LEU A 84 -22.64 -8.58 -12.61
CA LEU A 84 -21.49 -9.33 -12.11
C LEU A 84 -20.16 -8.63 -12.42
N ASP A 85 -19.99 -8.16 -13.65
CA ASP A 85 -18.76 -7.47 -14.06
C ASP A 85 -18.52 -6.18 -13.27
N LYS A 86 -19.56 -5.43 -12.97
CA LYS A 86 -19.46 -4.22 -12.13
C LYS A 86 -19.11 -4.55 -10.68
N ILE A 87 -19.68 -5.64 -10.13
CA ILE A 87 -19.39 -6.10 -8.77
C ILE A 87 -17.94 -6.58 -8.69
N VAL A 88 -17.48 -7.36 -9.65
CA VAL A 88 -16.10 -7.84 -9.74
C VAL A 88 -15.13 -6.65 -9.83
N GLU A 89 -15.41 -5.69 -10.68
CA GLU A 89 -14.59 -4.47 -10.80
C GLU A 89 -14.54 -3.67 -9.50
N GLY A 90 -15.69 -3.49 -8.83
CA GLY A 90 -15.76 -2.81 -7.54
C GLY A 90 -14.97 -3.53 -6.44
N ARG A 91 -15.02 -4.86 -6.39
CA ARG A 91 -14.24 -5.67 -5.44
C ARG A 91 -12.75 -5.62 -5.74
N LEU A 92 -12.36 -5.60 -7.01
CA LEU A 92 -10.95 -5.42 -7.41
C LEU A 92 -10.41 -4.05 -7.00
N LYS A 93 -11.18 -3.00 -7.18
CA LYS A 93 -10.80 -1.65 -6.70
C LYS A 93 -10.60 -1.63 -5.19
N GLY A 94 -11.49 -2.28 -4.44
CA GLY A 94 -11.34 -2.46 -2.99
C GLY A 94 -10.07 -3.25 -2.64
N PHE A 95 -9.81 -4.34 -3.34
CA PHE A 95 -8.61 -5.15 -3.16
C PHE A 95 -7.33 -4.33 -3.42
N PHE A 96 -7.28 -3.57 -4.49
CA PHE A 96 -6.15 -2.69 -4.77
C PHE A 96 -5.98 -1.62 -3.70
N LYS A 97 -7.08 -0.97 -3.30
CA LYS A 97 -7.06 0.05 -2.26
C LYS A 97 -6.55 -0.47 -0.92
N GLU A 98 -6.84 -1.72 -0.57
CA GLU A 98 -6.39 -2.33 0.69
C GLU A 98 -4.94 -2.83 0.65
N ASN A 99 -4.47 -3.30 -0.50
CA ASN A 99 -3.20 -4.02 -0.61
C ASN A 99 -2.07 -3.24 -1.29
N THR A 100 -2.37 -2.17 -2.01
CA THR A 100 -1.35 -1.35 -2.65
C THR A 100 -1.07 -0.09 -1.86
N LEU A 101 0.21 0.19 -1.58
CA LEU A 101 0.63 1.35 -0.81
C LEU A 101 0.11 2.67 -1.41
N LEU A 102 0.26 2.84 -2.70
CA LEU A 102 -0.09 4.10 -3.39
C LEU A 102 -1.60 4.38 -3.41
N ASP A 103 -2.43 3.34 -3.42
CA ASP A 103 -3.88 3.45 -3.48
C ASP A 103 -4.54 3.53 -2.09
N GLN A 104 -3.79 3.26 -1.02
CA GLN A 104 -4.29 3.39 0.35
C GLN A 104 -4.53 4.85 0.73
N ASP A 105 -5.55 5.07 1.56
CA ASP A 105 -5.75 6.37 2.18
C ASP A 105 -4.63 6.64 3.19
N PHE A 106 -4.07 7.84 3.15
CA PHE A 106 -2.95 8.22 4.00
C PHE A 106 -3.35 8.25 5.48
N ALA A 107 -2.58 7.61 6.34
CA ALA A 107 -2.94 7.46 7.76
C ALA A 107 -3.08 8.79 8.52
N LYS A 108 -2.31 9.81 8.14
CA LYS A 108 -2.40 11.16 8.73
C LYS A 108 -3.53 12.00 8.15
N ASP A 109 -3.90 11.77 6.88
CA ASP A 109 -4.95 12.50 6.19
C ASP A 109 -5.72 11.56 5.25
N SER A 110 -6.80 10.99 5.76
CA SER A 110 -7.64 10.05 5.02
C SER A 110 -8.35 10.63 3.79
N LYS A 111 -8.29 11.94 3.60
CA LYS A 111 -8.83 12.62 2.41
C LYS A 111 -7.91 12.50 1.19
N LYS A 112 -6.66 12.11 1.41
CA LYS A 112 -5.65 11.96 0.36
C LYS A 112 -5.11 10.53 0.34
N SER A 113 -4.83 10.03 -0.86
CA SER A 113 -4.11 8.77 -1.00
C SER A 113 -2.61 8.98 -0.80
N VAL A 114 -1.88 7.90 -0.49
CA VAL A 114 -0.42 7.94 -0.37
C VAL A 114 0.23 8.48 -1.65
N ALA A 115 -0.29 8.09 -2.82
CA ALA A 115 0.19 8.59 -4.11
C ALA A 115 0.06 10.11 -4.23
N GLN A 116 -1.07 10.67 -3.81
CA GLN A 116 -1.29 12.11 -3.82
C GLN A 116 -0.34 12.85 -2.89
N VAL A 117 -0.14 12.36 -1.68
CA VAL A 117 0.77 12.95 -0.69
C VAL A 117 2.21 12.94 -1.19
N LEU A 118 2.66 11.84 -1.78
CA LEU A 118 3.98 11.74 -2.39
C LEU A 118 4.15 12.69 -3.57
N SER A 119 3.15 12.79 -4.44
CA SER A 119 3.15 13.70 -5.58
C SER A 119 3.24 15.17 -5.16
N GLU A 120 2.48 15.57 -4.14
CA GLU A 120 2.52 16.94 -3.58
C GLU A 120 3.88 17.28 -2.97
N ALA A 121 4.56 16.30 -2.39
CA ALA A 121 5.90 16.46 -1.83
C ALA A 121 7.03 16.36 -2.88
N GLY A 122 6.70 16.08 -4.14
CA GLY A 122 7.69 15.85 -5.19
C GLY A 122 8.52 14.58 -4.98
N ALA A 123 7.99 13.60 -4.26
CA ALA A 123 8.64 12.34 -3.92
C ALA A 123 8.07 11.19 -4.74
N THR A 124 8.92 10.19 -5.01
CA THR A 124 8.51 8.96 -5.68
C THR A 124 8.99 7.77 -4.87
N ALA A 125 8.06 6.93 -4.39
CA ALA A 125 8.39 5.68 -3.75
C ALA A 125 8.76 4.63 -4.82
N THR A 126 9.93 4.02 -4.69
CA THR A 126 10.45 3.04 -5.65
C THR A 126 10.34 1.61 -5.14
N ALA A 127 10.51 1.40 -3.85
CA ALA A 127 10.40 0.10 -3.22
C ALA A 127 10.17 0.24 -1.71
N PHE A 128 9.56 -0.76 -1.11
CA PHE A 128 9.48 -0.86 0.34
C PHE A 128 9.54 -2.32 0.80
N ALA A 129 9.91 -2.52 2.05
CA ALA A 129 9.82 -3.81 2.73
C ALA A 129 9.35 -3.60 4.16
N ARG A 130 8.50 -4.49 4.64
CA ARG A 130 7.97 -4.49 5.99
C ARG A 130 8.26 -5.82 6.66
N PHE A 131 8.83 -5.76 7.85
CA PHE A 131 9.16 -6.94 8.64
C PHE A 131 8.49 -6.85 10.01
N ARG A 132 7.89 -7.93 10.46
CA ARG A 132 7.32 -8.07 11.78
C ARG A 132 7.94 -9.27 12.49
N VAL A 133 8.33 -9.08 13.75
CA VAL A 133 8.85 -10.13 14.62
C VAL A 133 7.76 -10.55 15.60
N GLY A 134 7.54 -11.85 15.73
CA GLY A 134 6.48 -12.41 16.56
C GLY A 134 5.12 -12.32 15.85
N ALA A 135 4.66 -13.41 15.33
CA ALA A 135 3.34 -13.51 14.72
C ALA A 135 2.24 -13.60 15.79
#